data_fd83c169325f1f9c6ffda6ced64371b7
#
_entry.id   fd83c169325f1f9c6ffda6ced64371b7
#
_cell.length_a   1.000
_cell.length_b   1.000
_cell.length_c   1.000
_cell.angle_alpha   90.00
_cell.angle_beta   90.00
_cell.angle_gamma   90.00
#
_symmetry.space_group_name_H-M   'P 1'
#
loop_
_entity.id
_entity.type
_entity.pdbx_description
1 polymer ?
#
loop_
_entity_poly.entity_id
_entity_poly.type
_entity_poly.pdbx_seq_one_letter_code
_entity_poly.pdbx_strand_id
1 'polypeptide(L)'
;VTDDVQTPALPVLSAAQARTLGCLIEKEATTPDAYPLTVNAAQLAANQKTAREPVMALSAGDVHHALRQLETLGLARQQFSSRAERYEHRAGSALDLTRQQLAVLGLLLLRGPQTVNELLTRSERLFQFQDADELRHHVERMIQRGLAVQLPRASGQREDRYMHLLAGPVDVEALAEAYKAAPTSGGGGSAALDARVQQLEATVAELQEQLADLRAQLGG
;
A
#
# COMPACT_ATOMS: atom_id res chain seq x y z
N VAL A 1 -43.99 4.00 -5.29
CA VAL A 1 -42.91 4.85 -5.77
C VAL A 1 -41.70 4.38 -4.99
N THR A 2 -40.93 3.46 -5.54
CA THR A 2 -39.64 3.03 -5.01
C THR A 2 -38.65 4.09 -5.43
N ASP A 3 -38.19 4.93 -4.47
CA ASP A 3 -37.02 5.75 -4.65
C ASP A 3 -35.81 4.80 -4.82
N ASP A 4 -35.38 4.64 -6.06
CA ASP A 4 -34.08 4.06 -6.40
C ASP A 4 -33.04 5.04 -5.90
N VAL A 5 -32.55 4.82 -4.67
CA VAL A 5 -31.36 5.51 -4.16
C VAL A 5 -30.21 5.04 -5.03
N GLN A 6 -29.96 5.76 -6.13
CA GLN A 6 -28.77 5.58 -6.94
C GLN A 6 -27.57 5.83 -6.05
N THR A 7 -26.94 4.75 -5.59
CA THR A 7 -25.61 4.82 -4.98
C THR A 7 -24.70 5.50 -6.01
N PRO A 8 -24.10 6.66 -5.70
CA PRO A 8 -23.28 7.37 -6.67
C PRO A 8 -22.15 6.42 -7.13
N ALA A 9 -22.03 6.29 -8.45
CA ALA A 9 -21.00 5.44 -9.04
C ALA A 9 -19.61 5.87 -8.51
N LEU A 10 -18.86 4.91 -8.00
CA LEU A 10 -17.50 5.19 -7.51
C LEU A 10 -16.64 5.73 -8.65
N PRO A 11 -15.77 6.72 -8.37
CA PRO A 11 -14.85 7.21 -9.37
C PRO A 11 -13.84 6.11 -9.78
N VAL A 12 -13.63 5.97 -11.08
CA VAL A 12 -12.62 5.04 -11.61
C VAL A 12 -11.28 5.78 -11.71
N LEU A 13 -10.32 5.38 -10.91
CA LEU A 13 -8.99 5.98 -10.84
C LEU A 13 -8.01 5.28 -11.78
N SER A 14 -7.19 6.05 -12.48
CA SER A 14 -6.01 5.52 -13.13
C SER A 14 -4.96 5.04 -12.10
N ALA A 15 -3.99 4.25 -12.55
CA ALA A 15 -2.91 3.76 -11.67
C ALA A 15 -2.13 4.91 -11.00
N ALA A 16 -1.88 6.02 -11.72
CA ALA A 16 -1.21 7.19 -11.18
C ALA A 16 -2.08 7.90 -10.12
N GLN A 17 -3.39 8.02 -10.36
CA GLN A 17 -4.32 8.61 -9.39
C GLN A 17 -4.43 7.74 -8.13
N ALA A 18 -4.61 6.44 -8.27
CA ALA A 18 -4.69 5.50 -7.15
C ALA A 18 -3.41 5.55 -6.29
N ARG A 19 -2.23 5.51 -6.93
CA ARG A 19 -0.94 5.63 -6.26
C ARG A 19 -0.80 6.96 -5.53
N THR A 20 -1.15 8.06 -6.17
CA THR A 20 -1.03 9.41 -5.61
C THR A 20 -1.97 9.59 -4.42
N LEU A 21 -3.22 9.13 -4.53
CA LEU A 21 -4.19 9.16 -3.42
C LEU A 21 -3.72 8.33 -2.23
N GLY A 22 -3.23 7.11 -2.47
CA GLY A 22 -2.66 6.27 -1.43
C GLY A 22 -1.47 6.93 -0.72
N CYS A 23 -0.62 7.65 -1.46
CA CYS A 23 0.48 8.42 -0.86
C CYS A 23 -0.02 9.57 0.02
N LEU A 24 -1.05 10.31 -0.40
CA LEU A 24 -1.62 11.36 0.43
C LEU A 24 -2.17 10.80 1.74
N ILE A 25 -2.93 9.69 1.69
CA ILE A 25 -3.47 9.02 2.88
C ILE A 25 -2.35 8.54 3.81
N GLU A 26 -1.34 7.86 3.26
CA GLU A 26 -0.20 7.38 4.05
C GLU A 26 0.55 8.52 4.73
N LYS A 27 0.85 9.59 3.99
CA LYS A 27 1.69 10.69 4.49
C LYS A 27 0.98 11.58 5.51
N GLU A 28 -0.33 11.72 5.44
CA GLU A 28 -1.09 12.37 6.51
C GLU A 28 -0.88 11.65 7.86
N ALA A 29 -0.92 10.33 7.86
CA ALA A 29 -0.77 9.54 9.09
C ALA A 29 0.69 9.43 9.55
N THR A 30 1.65 9.26 8.60
CA THR A 30 3.04 8.90 8.93
C THR A 30 4.00 10.07 9.03
N THR A 31 3.70 11.18 8.38
CA THR A 31 4.53 12.40 8.36
C THR A 31 3.67 13.67 8.41
N PRO A 32 2.87 13.88 9.47
CA PRO A 32 1.92 14.99 9.56
C PRO A 32 2.60 16.37 9.47
N ASP A 33 3.82 16.52 9.96
CA ASP A 33 4.58 17.79 9.91
C ASP A 33 4.93 18.21 8.47
N ALA A 34 5.02 17.24 7.54
CA ALA A 34 5.30 17.50 6.13
C ALA A 34 4.03 17.53 5.27
N TYR A 35 2.87 17.35 5.87
CA TYR A 35 1.57 17.33 5.20
C TYR A 35 0.86 18.69 5.35
N PRO A 36 0.13 19.19 4.35
CA PRO A 36 -0.16 18.65 3.02
C PRO A 36 1.08 18.61 2.09
N LEU A 37 1.08 17.68 1.11
CA LEU A 37 2.23 17.41 0.25
C LEU A 37 2.35 18.40 -0.91
N THR A 38 3.57 18.82 -1.22
CA THR A 38 3.87 19.44 -2.53
C THR A 38 3.87 18.39 -3.64
N VAL A 39 3.77 18.80 -4.91
CA VAL A 39 3.87 17.89 -6.06
C VAL A 39 5.16 17.06 -6.00
N ASN A 40 6.29 17.67 -5.67
CA ASN A 40 7.58 16.98 -5.57
C ASN A 40 7.57 15.95 -4.42
N ALA A 41 7.02 16.31 -3.26
CA ALA A 41 6.91 15.38 -2.13
C ALA A 41 5.98 14.20 -2.46
N ALA A 42 4.87 14.45 -3.16
CA ALA A 42 3.97 13.40 -3.63
C ALA A 42 4.65 12.49 -4.67
N GLN A 43 5.44 13.05 -5.60
CA GLN A 43 6.23 12.28 -6.57
C GLN A 43 7.25 11.36 -5.87
N LEU A 44 8.02 11.90 -4.94
CA LEU A 44 8.97 11.10 -4.15
C LEU A 44 8.27 9.97 -3.39
N ALA A 45 7.10 10.26 -2.79
CA ALA A 45 6.31 9.25 -2.10
C ALA A 45 5.74 8.19 -3.06
N ALA A 46 5.29 8.57 -4.26
CA ALA A 46 4.74 7.66 -5.26
C ALA A 46 5.79 6.68 -5.82
N ASN A 47 7.02 7.16 -5.99
CA ASN A 47 8.13 6.44 -6.61
C ASN A 47 9.04 5.70 -5.59
N GLN A 48 8.61 5.58 -4.32
CA GLN A 48 9.36 4.80 -3.34
C GLN A 48 9.54 3.37 -3.82
N LYS A 49 10.73 2.79 -3.62
CA LYS A 49 11.06 1.41 -4.01
C LYS A 49 10.50 0.38 -3.02
N THR A 50 10.17 0.80 -1.82
CA THR A 50 9.62 -0.04 -0.76
C THR A 50 8.19 0.38 -0.44
N ALA A 51 7.38 -0.55 0.04
CA ALA A 51 5.98 -0.30 0.41
C ALA A 51 5.09 0.17 -0.76
N ARG A 52 5.46 -0.15 -1.99
CA ARG A 52 4.75 0.16 -3.24
C ARG A 52 4.72 -1.06 -4.13
N GLU A 53 3.53 -1.40 -4.64
CA GLU A 53 3.37 -2.50 -5.59
C GLU A 53 2.31 -2.12 -6.63
N PRO A 54 2.68 -2.15 -7.91
CA PRO A 54 4.04 -2.27 -8.45
C PRO A 54 4.90 -1.04 -8.13
N VAL A 55 6.22 -1.14 -8.21
CA VAL A 55 7.11 0.02 -8.18
C VAL A 55 6.85 0.85 -9.44
N MET A 56 6.65 2.16 -9.28
CA MET A 56 6.36 3.08 -10.38
C MET A 56 7.46 4.13 -10.51
N ALA A 57 7.56 4.72 -11.71
CA ALA A 57 8.47 5.83 -12.03
C ALA A 57 7.67 6.97 -12.66
N LEU A 58 6.79 7.61 -11.86
CA LEU A 58 5.95 8.71 -12.30
C LEU A 58 6.77 10.00 -12.41
N SER A 59 6.60 10.74 -13.50
CA SER A 59 7.15 12.08 -13.61
C SER A 59 6.42 13.08 -12.69
N ALA A 60 7.02 14.25 -12.46
CA ALA A 60 6.36 15.33 -11.73
C ALA A 60 5.07 15.79 -12.43
N GLY A 61 5.06 15.76 -13.77
CA GLY A 61 3.90 16.07 -14.58
C GLY A 61 2.77 15.06 -14.39
N ASP A 62 3.07 13.75 -14.37
CA ASP A 62 2.06 12.69 -14.13
C ASP A 62 1.41 12.84 -12.77
N VAL A 63 2.23 13.11 -11.74
CA VAL A 63 1.73 13.27 -10.37
C VAL A 63 0.90 14.55 -10.23
N HIS A 64 1.35 15.66 -10.81
CA HIS A 64 0.57 16.90 -10.81
C HIS A 64 -0.77 16.74 -11.54
N HIS A 65 -0.76 16.09 -12.70
CA HIS A 65 -1.98 15.76 -13.42
C HIS A 65 -2.92 14.87 -12.59
N ALA A 66 -2.40 13.84 -11.94
CA ALA A 66 -3.17 12.97 -11.06
C ALA A 66 -3.79 13.74 -9.87
N LEU A 67 -3.02 14.65 -9.23
CA LEU A 67 -3.52 15.50 -8.15
C LEU A 67 -4.67 16.40 -8.60
N ARG A 68 -4.55 17.04 -9.77
CA ARG A 68 -5.61 17.89 -10.35
C ARG A 68 -6.87 17.08 -10.67
N GLN A 69 -6.71 15.88 -11.22
CA GLN A 69 -7.85 14.99 -11.48
C GLN A 69 -8.51 14.50 -10.19
N LEU A 70 -7.72 14.14 -9.15
CA LEU A 70 -8.26 13.79 -7.84
C LEU A 70 -9.02 14.95 -7.19
N GLU A 71 -8.57 16.19 -7.41
CA GLU A 71 -9.29 17.39 -6.96
C GLU A 71 -10.63 17.54 -7.69
N THR A 72 -10.65 17.34 -8.99
CA THR A 72 -11.90 17.35 -9.79
C THR A 72 -12.88 16.28 -9.32
N LEU A 73 -12.39 15.11 -8.90
CA LEU A 73 -13.20 14.02 -8.34
C LEU A 73 -13.59 14.25 -6.87
N GLY A 74 -13.17 15.35 -6.24
CA GLY A 74 -13.42 15.63 -4.83
C GLY A 74 -12.62 14.76 -3.86
N LEU A 75 -11.66 13.98 -4.34
CA LEU A 75 -10.82 13.08 -3.52
C LEU A 75 -9.55 13.74 -2.99
N ALA A 76 -9.18 14.88 -3.55
CA ALA A 76 -8.09 15.73 -3.06
C ALA A 76 -8.53 17.19 -3.05
N ARG A 77 -7.75 18.02 -2.37
CA ARG A 77 -7.93 19.47 -2.33
C ARG A 77 -6.58 20.16 -2.36
N GLN A 78 -6.47 21.14 -3.24
CA GLN A 78 -5.32 22.03 -3.27
C GLN A 78 -5.43 23.06 -2.12
N GLN A 79 -4.35 23.23 -1.39
CA GLN A 79 -4.17 24.33 -0.45
C GLN A 79 -3.15 25.33 -1.00
N PHE A 80 -3.56 26.56 -1.10
CA PHE A 80 -2.67 27.63 -1.54
C PHE A 80 -1.78 28.05 -0.38
N SER A 81 -0.46 27.92 -0.53
CA SER A 81 0.51 28.54 0.35
C SER A 81 1.34 29.56 -0.44
N SER A 82 1.96 30.50 0.27
CA SER A 82 2.73 31.58 -0.37
C SER A 82 3.95 31.11 -1.19
N ARG A 83 4.34 29.84 -1.07
CA ARG A 83 5.59 29.31 -1.67
C ARG A 83 5.41 28.13 -2.62
N ALA A 84 4.38 27.34 -2.45
CA ALA A 84 4.13 26.15 -3.28
C ALA A 84 2.69 25.64 -3.14
N GLU A 85 2.18 25.05 -4.22
CA GLU A 85 0.93 24.29 -4.19
C GLU A 85 1.11 23.05 -3.32
N ARG A 86 0.16 22.84 -2.42
CA ARG A 86 0.12 21.66 -1.54
C ARG A 86 -1.22 20.98 -1.68
N TYR A 87 -1.25 19.68 -1.52
CA TYR A 87 -2.43 18.86 -1.69
C TYR A 87 -2.67 18.00 -0.47
N GLU A 88 -3.93 17.98 -0.03
CA GLU A 88 -4.46 17.08 1.00
C GLU A 88 -5.46 16.13 0.37
N HIS A 89 -5.62 14.91 0.91
CA HIS A 89 -6.70 14.04 0.48
C HIS A 89 -8.02 14.42 1.18
N ARG A 90 -9.12 14.09 0.51
CA ARG A 90 -10.49 14.22 1.01
C ARG A 90 -11.22 12.87 1.02
N ALA A 91 -10.51 11.78 0.82
CA ALA A 91 -11.07 10.44 0.66
C ALA A 91 -11.96 10.03 1.85
N GLY A 92 -11.58 10.40 3.08
CA GLY A 92 -12.39 10.11 4.26
C GLY A 92 -13.79 10.70 4.17
N SER A 93 -13.91 11.99 3.87
CA SER A 93 -15.20 12.68 3.73
C SER A 93 -15.91 12.37 2.40
N ALA A 94 -15.16 12.26 1.30
CA ALA A 94 -15.73 12.02 -0.02
C ALA A 94 -16.32 10.61 -0.18
N LEU A 95 -15.73 9.63 0.48
CA LEU A 95 -16.17 8.23 0.47
C LEU A 95 -16.82 7.81 1.78
N ASP A 96 -17.06 8.74 2.71
CA ASP A 96 -17.63 8.49 4.04
C ASP A 96 -16.93 7.30 4.75
N LEU A 97 -15.60 7.39 4.90
CA LEU A 97 -14.76 6.36 5.51
C LEU A 97 -14.37 6.73 6.94
N THR A 98 -14.40 5.74 7.82
CA THR A 98 -13.75 5.85 9.14
C THR A 98 -12.23 5.88 8.98
N ARG A 99 -11.51 6.27 10.04
CA ARG A 99 -10.03 6.26 10.04
C ARG A 99 -9.47 4.86 9.79
N GLN A 100 -10.11 3.82 10.33
CA GLN A 100 -9.76 2.42 10.12
C GLN A 100 -9.87 2.04 8.65
N GLN A 101 -11.02 2.33 8.03
CA GLN A 101 -11.27 2.06 6.62
C GLN A 101 -10.34 2.86 5.71
N LEU A 102 -10.03 4.09 6.07
CA LEU A 102 -9.10 4.94 5.33
C LEU A 102 -7.67 4.36 5.34
N ALA A 103 -7.21 3.85 6.48
CA ALA A 103 -5.92 3.18 6.60
C ALA A 103 -5.87 1.92 5.70
N VAL A 104 -6.91 1.10 5.72
CA VAL A 104 -7.03 -0.08 4.83
C VAL A 104 -7.03 0.33 3.37
N LEU A 105 -7.84 1.33 2.99
CA LEU A 105 -7.88 1.84 1.62
C LEU A 105 -6.51 2.32 1.15
N GLY A 106 -5.81 3.10 1.97
CA GLY A 106 -4.46 3.60 1.67
C GLY A 106 -3.47 2.46 1.38
N LEU A 107 -3.50 1.39 2.17
CA LEU A 107 -2.66 0.21 1.95
C LEU A 107 -3.00 -0.53 0.65
N LEU A 108 -4.29 -0.71 0.36
CA LEU A 108 -4.74 -1.37 -0.86
C LEU A 108 -4.38 -0.55 -2.12
N LEU A 109 -4.48 0.79 -2.06
CA LEU A 109 -4.08 1.69 -3.15
C LEU A 109 -2.57 1.66 -3.42
N LEU A 110 -1.76 1.45 -2.37
CA LEU A 110 -0.30 1.46 -2.48
C LEU A 110 0.30 0.11 -2.87
N ARG A 111 -0.34 -0.99 -2.49
CA ARG A 111 0.25 -2.33 -2.56
C ARG A 111 -0.61 -3.36 -3.31
N GLY A 112 -1.79 -2.96 -3.78
CA GLY A 112 -2.71 -3.89 -4.42
C GLY A 112 -3.32 -4.91 -3.45
N PRO A 113 -3.65 -6.13 -3.92
CA PRO A 113 -4.33 -7.14 -3.12
C PRO A 113 -3.51 -7.67 -1.95
N GLN A 114 -4.11 -7.68 -0.76
CA GLN A 114 -3.47 -8.10 0.49
C GLN A 114 -4.38 -8.99 1.33
N THR A 115 -3.78 -9.89 2.12
CA THR A 115 -4.49 -10.66 3.15
C THR A 115 -4.78 -9.80 4.37
N VAL A 116 -5.67 -10.27 5.27
CA VAL A 116 -5.94 -9.58 6.54
C VAL A 116 -4.67 -9.44 7.38
N ASN A 117 -3.84 -10.49 7.45
CA ASN A 117 -2.60 -10.46 8.23
C ASN A 117 -1.55 -9.52 7.64
N GLU A 118 -1.45 -9.43 6.30
CA GLU A 118 -0.60 -8.44 5.62
C GLU A 118 -1.07 -7.01 5.89
N LEU A 119 -2.38 -6.76 5.85
CA LEU A 119 -2.97 -5.46 6.16
C LEU A 119 -2.74 -5.08 7.63
N LEU A 120 -2.94 -6.02 8.57
CA LEU A 120 -2.74 -5.80 9.99
C LEU A 120 -1.29 -5.38 10.29
N THR A 121 -0.31 -6.16 9.80
CA THR A 121 1.10 -5.87 10.00
C THR A 121 1.53 -4.53 9.40
N ARG A 122 0.97 -4.18 8.23
CA ARG A 122 1.34 -2.97 7.49
C ARG A 122 0.61 -1.72 7.93
N SER A 123 -0.49 -1.88 8.69
CA SER A 123 -1.32 -0.76 9.15
C SER A 123 -0.76 -0.03 10.38
N GLU A 124 0.14 -0.62 11.16
CA GLU A 124 0.61 -0.11 12.46
C GLU A 124 0.98 1.38 12.46
N ARG A 125 1.54 1.88 11.37
CA ARG A 125 1.93 3.29 11.23
C ARG A 125 0.81 4.22 10.76
N LEU A 126 -0.29 3.67 10.23
CA LEU A 126 -1.44 4.42 9.76
C LEU A 126 -2.56 4.41 10.80
N PHE A 127 -2.84 3.23 11.32
CA PHE A 127 -3.83 2.98 12.37
C PHE A 127 -3.49 1.66 13.08
N GLN A 128 -3.52 1.65 14.41
CA GLN A 128 -3.35 0.44 15.21
C GLN A 128 -4.70 -0.24 15.41
N PHE A 129 -4.87 -1.42 14.78
CA PHE A 129 -5.99 -2.31 15.03
C PHE A 129 -5.68 -3.18 16.25
N GLN A 130 -6.71 -3.56 16.99
CA GLN A 130 -6.57 -4.44 18.16
C GLN A 130 -6.15 -5.85 17.72
N ASP A 131 -6.80 -6.35 16.66
CA ASP A 131 -6.56 -7.68 16.12
C ASP A 131 -7.00 -7.80 14.65
N ALA A 132 -6.85 -9.00 14.09
CA ALA A 132 -7.23 -9.32 12.73
C ALA A 132 -8.76 -9.32 12.51
N ASP A 133 -9.54 -9.56 13.54
CA ASP A 133 -11.01 -9.63 13.44
C ASP A 133 -11.61 -8.23 13.38
N GLU A 134 -11.08 -7.26 14.13
CA GLU A 134 -11.43 -5.85 13.98
C GLU A 134 -11.14 -5.37 12.55
N LEU A 135 -9.95 -5.64 12.03
CA LEU A 135 -9.58 -5.25 10.67
C LEU A 135 -10.50 -5.89 9.64
N ARG A 136 -10.77 -7.20 9.76
CA ARG A 136 -11.69 -7.94 8.87
C ARG A 136 -13.07 -7.30 8.86
N HIS A 137 -13.61 -6.95 10.02
CA HIS A 137 -14.90 -6.28 10.11
C HIS A 137 -14.94 -4.98 9.29
N HIS A 138 -13.89 -4.15 9.34
CA HIS A 138 -13.81 -2.93 8.55
C HIS A 138 -13.70 -3.21 7.04
N VAL A 139 -12.95 -4.23 6.64
CA VAL A 139 -12.86 -4.67 5.23
C VAL A 139 -14.22 -5.16 4.72
N GLU A 140 -14.94 -5.98 5.50
CA GLU A 140 -16.27 -6.48 5.15
C GLU A 140 -17.27 -5.33 4.94
N ARG A 141 -17.24 -4.32 5.79
CA ARG A 141 -18.06 -3.11 5.60
C ARG A 141 -17.69 -2.34 4.34
N MET A 142 -16.42 -2.30 3.96
CA MET A 142 -15.99 -1.72 2.68
C MET A 142 -16.50 -2.55 1.49
N ILE A 143 -16.53 -3.88 1.61
CA ILE A 143 -17.09 -4.77 0.57
C ILE A 143 -18.59 -4.52 0.41
N GLN A 144 -19.34 -4.46 1.50
CA GLN A 144 -20.79 -4.17 1.48
C GLN A 144 -21.11 -2.85 0.79
N ARG A 145 -20.19 -1.88 0.83
CA ARG A 145 -20.32 -0.57 0.19
C ARG A 145 -19.74 -0.52 -1.23
N GLY A 146 -19.25 -1.63 -1.75
CA GLY A 146 -18.63 -1.71 -3.07
C GLY A 146 -17.27 -1.03 -3.19
N LEU A 147 -16.60 -0.70 -2.08
CA LEU A 147 -15.28 -0.06 -2.06
C LEU A 147 -14.13 -1.04 -2.15
N ALA A 148 -14.38 -2.29 -1.79
CA ALA A 148 -13.42 -3.39 -1.83
C ALA A 148 -14.08 -4.66 -2.32
N VAL A 149 -13.28 -5.64 -2.71
CA VAL A 149 -13.71 -6.98 -3.11
C VAL A 149 -12.77 -8.01 -2.47
N GLN A 150 -13.35 -9.15 -2.12
CA GLN A 150 -12.61 -10.34 -1.74
C GLN A 150 -12.28 -11.13 -3.00
N LEU A 151 -11.01 -11.46 -3.18
CA LEU A 151 -10.53 -12.27 -4.29
C LEU A 151 -10.57 -13.75 -3.90
N PRO A 152 -10.97 -14.65 -4.81
CA PRO A 152 -10.96 -16.08 -4.55
C PRO A 152 -9.52 -16.55 -4.28
N ARG A 153 -9.42 -17.55 -3.39
CA ARG A 153 -8.13 -18.16 -3.06
C ARG A 153 -7.52 -18.81 -4.29
N ALA A 154 -6.28 -18.48 -4.60
CA ALA A 154 -5.54 -19.24 -5.56
C ALA A 154 -5.11 -20.59 -4.96
N SER A 155 -4.92 -21.61 -5.81
CA SER A 155 -4.44 -22.93 -5.39
C SER A 155 -3.13 -22.79 -4.62
N GLY A 156 -3.08 -23.35 -3.40
CA GLY A 156 -1.92 -23.25 -2.50
C GLY A 156 -1.90 -22.02 -1.56
N GLN A 157 -2.85 -21.11 -1.67
CA GLN A 157 -2.98 -19.98 -0.73
C GLN A 157 -3.88 -20.37 0.46
N ARG A 158 -3.46 -19.97 1.67
CA ARG A 158 -4.19 -20.27 2.91
C ARG A 158 -5.23 -19.21 3.27
N GLU A 159 -5.05 -17.96 2.78
CA GLU A 159 -5.85 -16.80 3.17
C GLU A 159 -6.44 -16.11 1.94
N ASP A 160 -7.62 -15.49 2.14
CA ASP A 160 -8.26 -14.65 1.15
C ASP A 160 -7.50 -13.33 1.02
N ARG A 161 -7.51 -12.76 -0.20
CA ARG A 161 -6.96 -11.43 -0.46
C ARG A 161 -8.08 -10.45 -0.75
N TYR A 162 -7.83 -9.19 -0.44
CA TYR A 162 -8.76 -8.09 -0.61
C TYR A 162 -8.14 -7.03 -1.50
N MET A 163 -8.97 -6.43 -2.38
CA MET A 163 -8.56 -5.38 -3.31
C MET A 163 -9.57 -4.24 -3.28
N HIS A 164 -9.12 -2.99 -3.47
CA HIS A 164 -10.02 -1.85 -3.65
C HIS A 164 -10.67 -1.87 -5.05
N LEU A 165 -11.88 -1.27 -5.16
CA LEU A 165 -12.61 -1.15 -6.43
C LEU A 165 -12.53 0.25 -7.07
N LEU A 166 -11.72 1.16 -6.53
CA LEU A 166 -11.55 2.51 -7.08
C LEU A 166 -10.80 2.56 -8.41
N ALA A 167 -10.23 1.45 -8.88
CA ALA A 167 -9.64 1.35 -10.22
C ALA A 167 -10.61 0.76 -11.26
N GLY A 168 -11.90 0.71 -10.94
CA GLY A 168 -12.93 0.07 -11.74
C GLY A 168 -13.21 -1.36 -11.31
N PRO A 169 -14.14 -2.02 -11.98
CA PRO A 169 -14.45 -3.43 -11.72
C PRO A 169 -13.21 -4.27 -11.96
N VAL A 170 -12.90 -5.09 -10.98
CA VAL A 170 -11.76 -6.02 -11.06
C VAL A 170 -12.24 -7.28 -11.74
N ASP A 171 -11.56 -7.69 -12.82
CA ASP A 171 -11.69 -9.05 -13.32
C ASP A 171 -11.02 -9.98 -12.30
N VAL A 172 -11.87 -10.50 -11.41
CA VAL A 172 -11.47 -11.29 -10.25
C VAL A 172 -10.75 -12.57 -10.69
N GLU A 173 -11.17 -13.16 -11.81
CA GLU A 173 -10.58 -14.39 -12.35
C GLU A 173 -9.22 -14.10 -13.00
N ALA A 174 -9.13 -13.08 -13.85
CA ALA A 174 -7.86 -12.66 -14.44
C ALA A 174 -6.84 -12.23 -13.40
N LEU A 175 -7.28 -11.53 -12.34
CA LEU A 175 -6.40 -11.11 -11.25
C LEU A 175 -5.94 -12.31 -10.40
N ALA A 176 -6.83 -13.27 -10.11
CA ALA A 176 -6.48 -14.49 -9.41
C ALA A 176 -5.45 -15.32 -10.20
N GLU A 177 -5.60 -15.42 -11.53
CA GLU A 177 -4.63 -16.08 -12.41
C GLU A 177 -3.29 -15.34 -12.45
N ALA A 178 -3.30 -14.01 -12.54
CA ALA A 178 -2.07 -13.20 -12.49
C ALA A 178 -1.30 -13.40 -11.18
N TYR A 179 -2.01 -13.52 -10.05
CA TYR A 179 -1.41 -13.82 -8.75
C TYR A 179 -0.94 -15.29 -8.61
N LYS A 180 -1.50 -16.24 -9.37
CA LYS A 180 -0.96 -17.61 -9.47
C LYS A 180 0.35 -17.62 -10.24
N ALA A 181 0.44 -16.80 -11.30
CA ALA A 181 1.62 -16.74 -12.17
C ALA A 181 2.76 -15.89 -11.59
N ALA A 182 2.45 -14.95 -10.70
CA ALA A 182 3.47 -14.15 -10.03
C ALA A 182 4.22 -15.01 -9.01
N PRO A 183 5.57 -15.05 -9.03
CA PRO A 183 6.34 -15.67 -7.97
C PRO A 183 5.92 -15.01 -6.65
N THR A 184 5.42 -15.81 -5.72
CA THR A 184 4.90 -15.35 -4.42
C THR A 184 5.96 -14.54 -3.71
N SER A 185 5.90 -13.22 -3.81
CA SER A 185 6.76 -12.31 -3.05
C SER A 185 6.49 -12.33 -1.54
N GLY A 186 5.63 -13.25 -1.08
CA GLY A 186 5.34 -13.50 0.34
C GLY A 186 5.82 -14.86 0.86
N GLY A 187 6.24 -15.79 -0.02
CA GLY A 187 6.76 -17.11 0.40
C GLY A 187 8.19 -17.38 -0.10
N GLY A 188 8.64 -16.69 -1.17
CA GLY A 188 10.02 -16.82 -1.66
C GLY A 188 11.03 -15.93 -0.93
N GLY A 189 10.54 -14.92 -0.19
CA GLY A 189 11.40 -14.10 0.66
C GLY A 189 12.01 -14.87 1.83
N SER A 190 11.28 -15.83 2.40
CA SER A 190 11.80 -16.64 3.50
C SER A 190 12.93 -17.54 3.01
N ALA A 191 12.76 -18.31 1.96
CA ALA A 191 13.82 -19.21 1.47
C ALA A 191 15.05 -18.47 0.94
N ALA A 192 14.85 -17.32 0.24
CA ALA A 192 15.96 -16.47 -0.21
C ALA A 192 16.60 -15.71 0.96
N LEU A 193 15.80 -15.30 1.96
CA LEU A 193 16.29 -14.71 3.20
C LEU A 193 17.04 -15.74 4.04
N ASP A 194 16.50 -16.94 4.20
CA ASP A 194 17.11 -18.04 4.93
C ASP A 194 18.43 -18.46 4.26
N ALA A 195 18.47 -18.59 2.93
CA ALA A 195 19.71 -18.82 2.19
C ALA A 195 20.73 -17.69 2.38
N ARG A 196 20.26 -16.42 2.41
CA ARG A 196 21.13 -15.27 2.66
C ARG A 196 21.64 -15.21 4.09
N VAL A 197 20.80 -15.56 5.07
CA VAL A 197 21.18 -15.67 6.48
C VAL A 197 22.23 -16.77 6.63
N GLN A 198 22.02 -17.96 6.09
CA GLN A 198 23.00 -19.05 6.11
C GLN A 198 24.34 -18.64 5.47
N GLN A 199 24.30 -17.91 4.35
CA GLN A 199 25.52 -17.40 3.70
C GLN A 199 26.24 -16.38 4.58
N LEU A 200 25.50 -15.47 5.23
CA LEU A 200 26.09 -14.49 6.16
C LEU A 200 26.65 -15.16 7.40
N GLU A 201 25.98 -16.14 7.98
CA GLU A 201 26.47 -16.94 9.13
C GLU A 201 27.75 -17.67 8.79
N ALA A 202 27.83 -18.30 7.60
CA ALA A 202 29.05 -18.95 7.13
C ALA A 202 30.21 -17.96 6.97
N THR A 203 29.94 -16.78 6.39
CA THR A 203 30.97 -15.73 6.24
C THR A 203 31.42 -15.18 7.60
N VAL A 204 30.53 -15.03 8.56
CA VAL A 204 30.88 -14.60 9.93
C VAL A 204 31.74 -15.65 10.63
N ALA A 205 31.39 -16.94 10.49
CA ALA A 205 32.20 -18.02 11.06
C ALA A 205 33.64 -18.06 10.47
N GLU A 206 33.77 -17.91 9.15
CA GLU A 206 35.06 -17.83 8.47
C GLU A 206 35.87 -16.61 8.94
N LEU A 207 35.26 -15.43 9.05
CA LEU A 207 35.92 -14.23 9.55
C LEU A 207 36.35 -14.38 11.02
N GLN A 208 35.59 -15.07 11.85
CA GLN A 208 35.92 -15.35 13.23
C GLN A 208 37.12 -16.29 13.34
N GLU A 209 37.24 -17.30 12.49
CA GLU A 209 38.39 -18.22 12.41
C GLU A 209 39.62 -17.47 11.94
N GLN A 210 39.55 -16.66 10.88
CA GLN A 210 40.66 -15.82 10.42
C GLN A 210 41.13 -14.85 11.49
N LEU A 211 40.21 -14.28 12.25
CA LEU A 211 40.52 -13.36 13.36
C LEU A 211 41.21 -14.11 14.54
N ALA A 212 40.79 -15.34 14.80
CA ALA A 212 41.41 -16.18 15.83
C ALA A 212 42.84 -16.56 15.42
N ASP A 213 43.07 -16.95 14.16
CA ASP A 213 44.39 -17.28 13.60
C ASP A 213 45.34 -16.08 13.61
N LEU A 214 44.82 -14.90 13.22
CA LEU A 214 45.60 -13.66 13.25
C LEU A 214 46.02 -13.27 14.68
N ARG A 215 45.11 -13.45 15.64
CA ARG A 215 45.40 -13.22 17.06
C ARG A 215 46.48 -14.21 17.60
N ALA A 216 46.38 -15.47 17.18
CA ALA A 216 47.40 -16.47 17.55
C ALA A 216 48.77 -16.15 16.95
N GLN A 217 48.81 -15.59 15.73
CA GLN A 217 50.08 -15.19 15.07
C GLN A 217 50.68 -13.90 15.66
N LEU A 218 49.86 -12.99 16.21
CA LEU A 218 50.31 -11.71 16.77
C LEU A 218 50.56 -11.77 18.29
N GLY A 219 50.11 -12.83 18.96
CA GLY A 219 50.20 -13.00 20.42
C GLY A 219 51.26 -14.02 20.87
N GLY A 220 52.15 -14.46 19.95
CA GLY A 220 53.28 -15.34 20.20
C GLY A 220 54.58 -14.58 20.37
#